data_d8f24d1cf002e3991dbd419a7a22cccc
#
_entry.id   d8f24d1cf002e3991dbd419a7a22cccc
#
_cell.length_a   1.000
_cell.length_b   1.000
_cell.length_c   1.000
_cell.angle_alpha   90.00
_cell.angle_beta   90.00
_cell.angle_gamma   90.00
#
_symmetry.space_group_name_H-M   'P 1'
#
loop_
_entity.id
_entity.type
_entity.pdbx_description
1 polymer ?
#
loop_
_entity_poly.entity_id
_entity_poly.type
_entity_poly.pdbx_seq_one_letter_code
_entity_poly.pdbx_strand_id
1 'polypeptide(L)'
;MPLILYKLGGSLLTLPDLDSRLMVLFRQPLPAPLAVTASRPVARALLVGGGPTADVVREWDRRHRLGDQRSHDLAVAAMGLNARLVKSLLPAAEWATKRNSIGRPRAGGRVAVLDPQAVLDEAERQAAARLPRSWDVTSDSLAAFLAIEWGARAIVLVKSTPRPGRKNVLEAARRGLVDKHFPELAPRIPVIAWVNLRARQPSVERWL
;
A
#
# COMPACT_ATOMS: atom_id res chain seq x y z
N MET A 1 -13.06 14.23 -1.54
CA MET A 1 -12.77 13.96 -0.11
C MET A 1 -11.30 13.57 0.02
N PRO A 2 -10.54 14.16 0.96
CA PRO A 2 -9.12 13.82 1.13
C PRO A 2 -8.94 12.33 1.43
N LEU A 3 -7.92 11.71 0.82
CA LEU A 3 -7.59 10.30 0.95
C LEU A 3 -6.14 10.15 1.42
N ILE A 4 -5.90 9.19 2.31
CA ILE A 4 -4.58 8.65 2.61
C ILE A 4 -4.58 7.18 2.24
N LEU A 5 -3.61 6.80 1.42
CA LEU A 5 -3.42 5.43 1.01
C LEU A 5 -2.32 4.78 1.85
N TYR A 6 -2.66 3.73 2.58
CA TYR A 6 -1.69 2.89 3.28
C TYR A 6 -1.29 1.73 2.38
N LYS A 7 0.01 1.46 2.29
CA LYS A 7 0.53 0.26 1.64
C LYS A 7 1.13 -0.65 2.70
N LEU A 8 0.52 -1.80 2.93
CA LEU A 8 1.04 -2.81 3.86
C LEU A 8 2.05 -3.72 3.15
N GLY A 9 3.28 -3.77 3.65
CA GLY A 9 4.28 -4.70 3.17
C GLY A 9 3.87 -6.15 3.43
N GLY A 10 3.91 -7.00 2.41
CA GLY A 10 3.48 -8.40 2.53
C GLY A 10 4.30 -9.22 3.54
N SER A 11 5.56 -8.84 3.82
CA SER A 11 6.37 -9.46 4.87
C SER A 11 5.83 -9.26 6.30
N LEU A 12 4.89 -8.35 6.48
CA LEU A 12 4.22 -8.11 7.76
C LEU A 12 3.08 -9.09 8.04
N LEU A 13 2.62 -9.83 7.04
CA LEU A 13 1.56 -10.83 7.19
C LEU A 13 1.94 -12.00 8.11
N THR A 14 3.22 -12.15 8.40
CA THR A 14 3.75 -13.14 9.35
C THR A 14 3.73 -12.66 10.82
N LEU A 15 3.29 -11.42 11.09
CA LEU A 15 3.16 -10.92 12.45
C LEU A 15 1.93 -11.53 13.13
N PRO A 16 2.08 -12.17 14.28
CA PRO A 16 0.96 -12.80 14.99
C PRO A 16 -0.03 -11.77 15.57
N ASP A 17 0.44 -10.55 15.83
CA ASP A 17 -0.31 -9.42 16.40
C ASP A 17 -0.59 -8.32 15.36
N LEU A 18 -0.69 -8.71 14.06
CA LEU A 18 -0.87 -7.76 12.95
C LEU A 18 -2.14 -6.92 13.09
N ASP A 19 -3.24 -7.53 13.49
CA ASP A 19 -4.54 -6.89 13.67
C ASP A 19 -4.47 -5.74 14.69
N SER A 20 -3.94 -6.04 15.87
CA SER A 20 -3.80 -5.06 16.96
C SER A 20 -2.85 -3.93 16.58
N ARG A 21 -1.72 -4.23 15.91
CA ARG A 21 -0.78 -3.20 15.43
C ARG A 21 -1.42 -2.30 14.36
N LEU A 22 -2.20 -2.85 13.45
CA LEU A 22 -2.92 -2.08 12.43
C LEU A 22 -4.01 -1.21 13.07
N MET A 23 -4.76 -1.73 14.04
CA MET A 23 -5.76 -0.95 14.77
C MET A 23 -5.13 0.24 15.52
N VAL A 24 -3.99 0.03 16.16
CA VAL A 24 -3.22 1.11 16.81
C VAL A 24 -2.76 2.13 15.76
N LEU A 25 -2.16 1.66 14.64
CA LEU A 25 -1.67 2.53 13.57
C LEU A 25 -2.76 3.44 13.01
N PHE A 26 -3.96 2.90 12.73
CA PHE A 26 -5.04 3.70 12.14
C PHE A 26 -5.65 4.71 13.11
N ARG A 27 -5.41 4.60 14.41
CA ARG A 27 -5.82 5.55 15.45
C ARG A 27 -4.76 6.63 15.72
N GLN A 28 -3.51 6.39 15.32
CA GLN A 28 -2.44 7.36 15.55
C GLN A 28 -2.69 8.68 14.82
N PRO A 29 -2.33 9.81 15.43
CA PRO A 29 -2.27 11.07 14.73
C PRO A 29 -1.24 11.00 13.61
N LEU A 30 -1.56 11.62 12.49
CA LEU A 30 -0.64 11.73 11.38
C LEU A 30 0.28 12.94 11.59
N PRO A 31 1.58 12.83 11.21
CA PRO A 31 2.50 13.97 11.34
C PRO A 31 2.07 15.13 10.43
N ALA A 32 2.44 16.35 10.80
CA ALA A 32 2.29 17.50 9.91
C ALA A 32 3.05 17.27 8.59
N PRO A 33 2.52 17.65 7.43
CA PRO A 33 1.28 18.37 7.17
C PRO A 33 0.05 17.46 7.01
N LEU A 34 0.16 16.17 7.35
CA LEU A 34 -0.93 15.18 7.23
C LEU A 34 -1.90 15.22 8.42
N ALA A 35 -1.57 16.00 9.46
CA ALA A 35 -2.41 16.11 10.64
C ALA A 35 -3.86 16.39 10.25
N VAL A 36 -4.73 15.47 10.64
CA VAL A 36 -6.18 15.56 10.42
C VAL A 36 -6.75 16.33 11.59
N THR A 37 -7.32 17.49 11.31
CA THR A 37 -8.15 18.18 12.32
C THR A 37 -9.53 17.53 12.34
N ALA A 38 -10.20 17.56 13.47
CA ALA A 38 -11.57 17.06 13.62
C ALA A 38 -12.56 17.66 12.59
N SER A 39 -12.25 18.86 12.09
CA SER A 39 -13.03 19.58 11.06
C SER A 39 -12.81 19.08 9.62
N ARG A 40 -11.79 18.23 9.35
CA ARG A 40 -11.50 17.68 8.01
C ARG A 40 -11.20 16.19 8.08
N PRO A 41 -12.24 15.37 8.17
CA PRO A 41 -12.07 13.93 8.21
C PRO A 41 -11.43 13.41 6.90
N VAL A 42 -10.51 12.44 7.02
CA VAL A 42 -9.75 11.86 5.90
C VAL A 42 -10.13 10.40 5.73
N ALA A 43 -10.45 10.00 4.49
CA ALA A 43 -10.64 8.59 4.16
C ALA A 43 -9.30 7.85 4.21
N ARG A 44 -9.34 6.60 4.66
CA ARG A 44 -8.18 5.72 4.69
C ARG A 44 -8.45 4.48 3.85
N ALA A 45 -7.51 4.16 2.97
CA ALA A 45 -7.53 2.94 2.17
C ALA A 45 -6.25 2.15 2.43
N LEU A 46 -6.33 0.83 2.36
CA LEU A 46 -5.23 -0.09 2.61
C LEU A 46 -5.05 -1.02 1.42
N LEU A 47 -3.91 -0.89 0.73
CA LEU A 47 -3.45 -1.87 -0.25
C LEU A 47 -2.49 -2.85 0.42
N VAL A 48 -2.75 -4.14 0.28
CA VAL A 48 -1.93 -5.20 0.88
C VAL A 48 -0.97 -5.77 -0.16
N GLY A 49 0.31 -5.86 0.18
CA GLY A 49 1.33 -6.40 -0.73
C GLY A 49 1.36 -7.93 -0.81
N GLY A 50 2.09 -8.44 -1.80
CA GLY A 50 2.14 -9.88 -2.11
C GLY A 50 2.89 -10.73 -1.07
N GLY A 51 4.02 -10.24 -0.53
CA GLY A 51 4.81 -10.99 0.47
C GLY A 51 5.10 -12.44 0.08
N PRO A 52 5.11 -13.37 1.05
CA PRO A 52 5.40 -14.79 0.79
C PRO A 52 4.49 -15.41 -0.27
N THR A 53 3.25 -14.95 -0.42
CA THR A 53 2.31 -15.44 -1.44
C THR A 53 2.79 -15.08 -2.86
N ALA A 54 3.37 -13.88 -3.04
CA ALA A 54 3.99 -13.50 -4.31
C ALA A 54 5.32 -14.23 -4.57
N ASP A 55 6.02 -14.69 -3.53
CA ASP A 55 7.24 -15.50 -3.70
C ASP A 55 6.92 -16.87 -4.30
N VAL A 56 5.76 -17.44 -4.01
CA VAL A 56 5.24 -18.63 -4.69
C VAL A 56 5.06 -18.36 -6.19
N VAL A 57 4.52 -17.20 -6.55
CA VAL A 57 4.35 -16.81 -7.96
C VAL A 57 5.70 -16.63 -8.66
N ARG A 58 6.72 -16.06 -7.99
CA ARG A 58 8.08 -15.96 -8.51
C ARG A 58 8.69 -17.33 -8.81
N GLU A 59 8.45 -18.28 -7.90
CA GLU A 59 8.91 -19.66 -8.09
C GLU A 59 8.21 -20.32 -9.29
N TRP A 60 6.90 -20.10 -9.46
CA TRP A 60 6.17 -20.59 -10.63
C TRP A 60 6.67 -19.93 -11.93
N ASP A 61 6.90 -18.63 -11.93
CA ASP A 61 7.45 -17.92 -13.09
C ASP A 61 8.80 -18.50 -13.50
N ARG A 62 9.70 -18.70 -12.53
CA ARG A 62 11.01 -19.29 -12.76
C ARG A 62 10.92 -20.73 -13.34
N ARG A 63 9.99 -21.55 -12.85
CA ARG A 63 9.83 -22.94 -13.28
C ARG A 63 9.13 -23.09 -14.62
N HIS A 64 8.07 -22.31 -14.81
CA HIS A 64 7.17 -22.46 -15.95
C HIS A 64 7.37 -21.39 -17.03
N ARG A 65 8.30 -20.45 -16.81
CA ARG A 65 8.61 -19.34 -17.73
C ARG A 65 7.36 -18.57 -18.13
N LEU A 66 6.59 -18.13 -17.14
CA LEU A 66 5.29 -17.48 -17.34
C LEU A 66 5.40 -16.17 -18.12
N GLY A 67 6.52 -15.45 -17.93
CA GLY A 67 6.76 -14.11 -18.47
C GLY A 67 6.05 -13.01 -17.68
N ASP A 68 6.45 -11.77 -17.95
CA ASP A 68 6.12 -10.61 -17.14
C ASP A 68 4.62 -10.41 -16.96
N GLN A 69 3.85 -10.49 -18.03
CA GLN A 69 2.40 -10.25 -17.99
C GLN A 69 1.68 -11.23 -17.05
N ARG A 70 1.90 -12.54 -17.26
CA ARG A 70 1.20 -13.58 -16.49
C ARG A 70 1.65 -13.60 -15.03
N SER A 71 2.95 -13.43 -14.78
CA SER A 71 3.47 -13.37 -13.41
C SER A 71 2.99 -12.14 -12.67
N HIS A 72 2.87 -10.98 -13.34
CA HIS A 72 2.28 -9.80 -12.76
C HIS A 72 0.81 -10.04 -12.36
N ASP A 73 0.00 -10.58 -13.27
CA ASP A 73 -1.42 -10.85 -13.01
C ASP A 73 -1.60 -11.82 -11.83
N LEU A 74 -0.79 -12.87 -11.76
CA LEU A 74 -0.79 -13.83 -10.64
C LEU A 74 -0.30 -13.18 -9.34
N ALA A 75 0.68 -12.26 -9.39
CA ALA A 75 1.15 -11.53 -8.21
C ALA A 75 0.07 -10.59 -7.66
N VAL A 76 -0.72 -9.94 -8.53
CA VAL A 76 -1.89 -9.15 -8.12
C VAL A 76 -2.97 -10.04 -7.51
N ALA A 77 -3.23 -11.22 -8.05
CA ALA A 77 -4.14 -12.19 -7.46
C ALA A 77 -3.67 -12.65 -6.06
N ALA A 78 -2.36 -12.88 -5.89
CA ALA A 78 -1.75 -13.18 -4.59
C ALA A 78 -1.94 -12.04 -3.58
N MET A 79 -1.85 -10.77 -4.03
CA MET A 79 -2.20 -9.62 -3.19
C MET A 79 -3.69 -9.65 -2.80
N GLY A 80 -4.58 -10.10 -3.69
CA GLY A 80 -6.01 -10.26 -3.42
C GLY A 80 -6.29 -11.27 -2.30
N LEU A 81 -5.60 -12.41 -2.29
CA LEU A 81 -5.66 -13.38 -1.19
C LEU A 81 -5.22 -12.74 0.14
N ASN A 82 -4.10 -12.03 0.13
CA ASN A 82 -3.57 -11.35 1.31
C ASN A 82 -4.51 -10.23 1.81
N ALA A 83 -5.16 -9.50 0.91
CA ALA A 83 -6.15 -8.49 1.26
C ALA A 83 -7.37 -9.12 1.97
N ARG A 84 -7.83 -10.29 1.53
CA ARG A 84 -8.91 -11.05 2.18
C ARG A 84 -8.50 -11.51 3.59
N LEU A 85 -7.26 -11.99 3.75
CA LEU A 85 -6.72 -12.30 5.08
C LEU A 85 -6.76 -11.06 5.98
N VAL A 86 -6.23 -9.92 5.54
CA VAL A 86 -6.24 -8.69 6.35
C VAL A 86 -7.65 -8.22 6.64
N LYS A 87 -8.58 -8.36 5.69
CA LYS A 87 -10.01 -8.05 5.92
C LYS A 87 -10.61 -8.96 7.00
N SER A 88 -10.25 -10.23 7.06
CA SER A 88 -10.74 -11.15 8.11
C SER A 88 -10.18 -10.79 9.50
N LEU A 89 -8.94 -10.30 9.57
CA LEU A 89 -8.31 -9.82 10.80
C LEU A 89 -8.88 -8.47 11.26
N LEU A 90 -9.47 -7.69 10.34
CA LEU A 90 -10.05 -6.38 10.61
C LEU A 90 -11.56 -6.37 10.27
N PRO A 91 -12.43 -7.00 11.07
CA PRO A 91 -13.86 -7.16 10.73
C PRO A 91 -14.57 -5.83 10.48
N ALA A 92 -14.17 -4.78 11.22
CA ALA A 92 -14.73 -3.43 11.08
C ALA A 92 -14.24 -2.66 9.84
N ALA A 93 -13.22 -3.15 9.12
CA ALA A 93 -12.78 -2.55 7.87
C ALA A 93 -13.84 -2.72 6.78
N GLU A 94 -13.88 -1.77 5.84
CA GLU A 94 -14.73 -1.88 4.65
C GLU A 94 -13.97 -2.65 3.55
N TRP A 95 -14.67 -3.26 2.60
CA TRP A 95 -14.09 -3.84 1.39
C TRP A 95 -14.37 -2.91 0.23
N ALA A 96 -13.35 -2.50 -0.49
CA ALA A 96 -13.50 -1.54 -1.57
C ALA A 96 -12.92 -2.07 -2.90
N THR A 97 -13.75 -2.05 -3.94
CA THR A 97 -13.41 -2.50 -5.31
C THR A 97 -13.21 -1.32 -6.28
N LYS A 98 -13.44 -0.10 -5.83
CA LYS A 98 -13.29 1.14 -6.62
C LYS A 98 -13.11 2.35 -5.71
N ARG A 99 -12.62 3.47 -6.26
CA ARG A 99 -12.39 4.71 -5.51
C ARG A 99 -13.64 5.17 -4.73
N ASN A 100 -14.80 5.11 -5.35
CA ASN A 100 -16.06 5.57 -4.77
C ASN A 100 -16.64 4.63 -3.69
N SER A 101 -16.11 3.40 -3.57
CA SER A 101 -16.47 2.47 -2.50
C SER A 101 -15.74 2.76 -1.19
N ILE A 102 -14.73 3.63 -1.21
CA ILE A 102 -14.03 4.04 0.01
C ILE A 102 -14.96 4.97 0.78
N GLY A 103 -15.53 4.46 1.85
CA GLY A 103 -16.53 5.13 2.65
C GLY A 103 -16.08 6.48 3.24
N ARG A 104 -17.05 7.26 3.70
CA ARG A 104 -16.76 8.51 4.40
C ARG A 104 -16.00 8.23 5.70
N PRO A 105 -15.06 9.11 6.08
CA PRO A 105 -14.36 8.97 7.34
C PRO A 105 -15.37 8.92 8.49
N ARG A 106 -15.25 7.90 9.32
CA ARG A 106 -16.04 7.77 10.55
C ARG A 106 -15.12 7.87 11.75
N ALA A 107 -15.68 8.32 12.88
CA ALA A 107 -14.97 8.27 14.15
C ALA A 107 -14.44 6.84 14.40
N GLY A 108 -13.20 6.72 14.92
CA GLY A 108 -12.60 5.41 15.22
C GLY A 108 -11.61 4.88 14.19
N GLY A 109 -11.24 5.66 13.15
CA GLY A 109 -10.12 5.30 12.27
C GLY A 109 -10.42 4.15 11.28
N ARG A 110 -11.68 3.97 10.88
CA ARG A 110 -12.04 2.94 9.88
C ARG A 110 -11.22 3.07 8.61
N VAL A 111 -10.82 1.94 8.07
CA VAL A 111 -10.04 1.80 6.84
C VAL A 111 -10.81 0.94 5.83
N ALA A 112 -10.68 1.26 4.56
CA ALA A 112 -11.15 0.39 3.48
C ALA A 112 -9.99 -0.49 3.01
N VAL A 113 -10.12 -1.80 3.13
CA VAL A 113 -9.20 -2.76 2.51
C VAL A 113 -9.54 -2.85 1.04
N LEU A 114 -8.59 -2.62 0.19
CA LEU A 114 -8.77 -2.60 -1.26
C LEU A 114 -8.71 -4.01 -1.85
N ASP A 115 -9.61 -4.31 -2.78
CA ASP A 115 -9.44 -5.41 -3.73
C ASP A 115 -8.39 -5.01 -4.77
N PRO A 116 -7.17 -5.58 -4.77
CA PRO A 116 -6.10 -5.09 -5.62
C PRO A 116 -6.43 -5.14 -7.12
N GLN A 117 -7.01 -6.25 -7.60
CA GLN A 117 -7.34 -6.40 -9.00
C GLN A 117 -8.41 -5.39 -9.42
N ALA A 118 -9.51 -5.31 -8.70
CA ALA A 118 -10.63 -4.45 -9.06
C ALA A 118 -10.25 -2.96 -9.05
N VAL A 119 -9.47 -2.50 -8.05
CA VAL A 119 -9.07 -1.08 -7.97
C VAL A 119 -8.01 -0.72 -9.00
N LEU A 120 -7.11 -1.64 -9.36
CA LEU A 120 -6.13 -1.41 -10.43
C LEU A 120 -6.82 -1.36 -11.78
N ASP A 121 -7.73 -2.27 -12.08
CA ASP A 121 -8.51 -2.27 -13.31
C ASP A 121 -9.34 -0.98 -13.46
N GLU A 122 -9.92 -0.48 -12.36
CA GLU A 122 -10.64 0.80 -12.37
C GLU A 122 -9.70 1.97 -12.66
N ALA A 123 -8.58 2.04 -11.96
CA ALA A 123 -7.63 3.14 -12.09
C ALA A 123 -6.97 3.15 -13.50
N GLU A 124 -6.58 1.98 -14.03
CA GLU A 124 -5.99 1.87 -15.36
C GLU A 124 -6.95 2.26 -16.51
N ARG A 125 -8.27 2.08 -16.30
CA ARG A 125 -9.26 2.56 -17.32
C ARG A 125 -9.36 4.08 -17.39
N GLN A 126 -8.97 4.78 -16.33
CA GLN A 126 -9.07 6.24 -16.23
C GLN A 126 -7.72 6.93 -16.42
N ALA A 127 -6.62 6.19 -16.26
CA ALA A 127 -5.26 6.72 -16.31
C ALA A 127 -4.83 7.03 -17.75
N ALA A 128 -4.01 8.07 -17.91
CA ALA A 128 -3.38 8.42 -19.19
C ALA A 128 -2.29 7.40 -19.61
N ALA A 129 -1.71 6.68 -18.66
CA ALA A 129 -0.69 5.65 -18.89
C ALA A 129 -0.89 4.48 -17.94
N ARG A 130 -0.58 3.29 -18.42
CA ARG A 130 -0.58 2.06 -17.60
C ARG A 130 0.79 1.82 -17.00
N LEU A 131 0.82 1.15 -15.86
CA LEU A 131 2.08 0.67 -15.28
C LEU A 131 2.67 -0.48 -16.11
N PRO A 132 4.00 -0.56 -16.22
CA PRO A 132 4.66 -1.75 -16.78
C PRO A 132 4.26 -3.00 -15.99
N ARG A 133 3.99 -4.08 -16.70
CA ARG A 133 3.70 -5.37 -16.08
C ARG A 133 5.00 -6.16 -16.00
N SER A 134 5.73 -5.98 -14.90
CA SER A 134 7.01 -6.63 -14.64
C SER A 134 7.25 -6.78 -13.14
N TRP A 135 8.28 -7.53 -12.76
CA TRP A 135 8.72 -7.66 -11.38
C TRP A 135 9.38 -6.38 -10.81
N ASP A 136 9.70 -5.40 -11.64
CA ASP A 136 10.19 -4.09 -11.21
C ASP A 136 9.05 -3.19 -10.67
N VAL A 137 7.80 -3.54 -11.01
CA VAL A 137 6.57 -2.91 -10.51
C VAL A 137 5.91 -3.86 -9.52
N THR A 138 6.01 -3.54 -8.23
CA THR A 138 5.35 -4.33 -7.19
C THR A 138 4.36 -3.47 -6.40
N SER A 139 3.93 -3.96 -5.25
CA SER A 139 2.88 -3.30 -4.47
C SER A 139 3.21 -1.87 -4.01
N ASP A 140 4.50 -1.44 -3.98
CA ASP A 140 4.84 -0.05 -3.67
C ASP A 140 4.46 0.87 -4.83
N SER A 141 4.85 0.51 -6.07
CA SER A 141 4.47 1.25 -7.28
C SER A 141 2.97 1.17 -7.57
N LEU A 142 2.34 0.02 -7.34
CA LEU A 142 0.89 -0.10 -7.49
C LEU A 142 0.14 0.85 -6.53
N ALA A 143 0.61 0.95 -5.27
CA ALA A 143 0.04 1.90 -4.31
C ALA A 143 0.32 3.35 -4.70
N ALA A 144 1.52 3.65 -5.19
CA ALA A 144 1.89 4.98 -5.68
C ALA A 144 1.01 5.40 -6.87
N PHE A 145 0.80 4.51 -7.83
CA PHE A 145 -0.10 4.73 -8.96
C PHE A 145 -1.53 5.03 -8.52
N LEU A 146 -2.11 4.20 -7.66
CA LEU A 146 -3.44 4.45 -7.10
C LEU A 146 -3.51 5.79 -6.34
N ALA A 147 -2.46 6.15 -5.59
CA ALA A 147 -2.41 7.41 -4.87
C ALA A 147 -2.43 8.61 -5.82
N ILE A 148 -1.73 8.52 -6.94
CA ILE A 148 -1.68 9.55 -7.99
C ILE A 148 -3.03 9.67 -8.69
N GLU A 149 -3.57 8.57 -9.22
CA GLU A 149 -4.82 8.56 -9.99
C GLU A 149 -6.04 8.98 -9.13
N TRP A 150 -6.01 8.68 -7.84
CA TRP A 150 -7.07 9.05 -6.91
C TRP A 150 -6.87 10.41 -6.22
N GLY A 151 -5.80 11.12 -6.52
CA GLY A 151 -5.48 12.40 -5.89
C GLY A 151 -5.31 12.28 -4.38
N ALA A 152 -4.64 11.23 -3.90
CA ALA A 152 -4.42 11.04 -2.48
C ALA A 152 -3.47 12.12 -1.93
N ARG A 153 -3.75 12.61 -0.71
CA ARG A 153 -2.88 13.59 -0.04
C ARG A 153 -1.54 12.99 0.39
N ALA A 154 -1.53 11.69 0.63
CA ALA A 154 -0.33 10.98 1.01
C ALA A 154 -0.43 9.48 0.75
N ILE A 155 0.75 8.86 0.66
CA ILE A 155 0.94 7.44 0.83
C ILE A 155 1.69 7.17 2.14
N VAL A 156 1.25 6.15 2.87
CA VAL A 156 1.94 5.65 4.06
C VAL A 156 2.47 4.25 3.76
N LEU A 157 3.78 4.13 3.63
CA LEU A 157 4.45 2.84 3.43
C LEU A 157 4.63 2.15 4.79
N VAL A 158 3.82 1.12 5.03
CA VAL A 158 3.89 0.29 6.25
C VAL A 158 4.80 -0.89 5.97
N LYS A 159 5.97 -0.87 6.54
CA LYS A 159 7.09 -1.78 6.27
C LYS A 159 7.55 -2.53 7.51
N SER A 160 8.39 -3.53 7.31
CA SER A 160 9.02 -4.33 8.38
C SER A 160 10.39 -3.79 8.82
N THR A 161 10.84 -2.69 8.21
CA THR A 161 12.18 -2.11 8.41
C THR A 161 12.07 -0.64 8.80
N PRO A 162 13.10 -0.10 9.48
CA PRO A 162 13.19 1.33 9.75
C PRO A 162 13.15 2.15 8.46
N ARG A 163 12.73 3.40 8.60
CA ARG A 163 12.72 4.37 7.50
C ARG A 163 14.14 4.55 6.95
N PRO A 164 14.33 4.54 5.61
CA PRO A 164 15.62 4.85 5.02
C PRO A 164 16.01 6.30 5.32
N GLY A 165 17.30 6.59 5.21
CA GLY A 165 17.84 7.94 5.38
C GLY A 165 17.14 8.98 4.49
N ARG A 166 17.35 10.25 4.78
CA ARG A 166 16.60 11.35 4.14
C ARG A 166 16.74 11.34 2.61
N LYS A 167 15.58 11.42 1.92
CA LYS A 167 15.40 11.87 0.53
C LYS A 167 16.11 11.11 -0.60
N ASN A 168 16.59 9.89 -0.38
CA ASN A 168 17.17 9.12 -1.48
C ASN A 168 16.31 7.93 -1.85
N VAL A 169 15.27 8.18 -2.68
CA VAL A 169 14.34 7.15 -3.15
C VAL A 169 15.07 6.12 -4.02
N LEU A 170 16.02 6.56 -4.84
CA LEU A 170 16.82 5.67 -5.69
C LEU A 170 17.65 4.71 -4.84
N GLU A 171 18.26 5.21 -3.76
CA GLU A 171 19.01 4.35 -2.84
C GLU A 171 18.08 3.37 -2.10
N ALA A 172 16.90 3.82 -1.70
CA ALA A 172 15.90 2.93 -1.12
C ALA A 172 15.49 1.81 -2.08
N ALA A 173 15.33 2.11 -3.37
CA ALA A 173 15.05 1.12 -4.41
C ALA A 173 16.22 0.15 -4.62
N ARG A 174 17.47 0.65 -4.69
CA ARG A 174 18.69 -0.19 -4.80
C ARG A 174 18.79 -1.18 -3.62
N ARG A 175 18.37 -0.77 -2.43
CA ARG A 175 18.37 -1.60 -1.22
C ARG A 175 17.13 -2.49 -1.09
N GLY A 176 16.22 -2.49 -2.07
CA GLY A 176 14.97 -3.27 -2.04
C GLY A 176 13.97 -2.83 -0.96
N LEU A 177 14.09 -1.62 -0.45
CA LEU A 177 13.15 -1.06 0.54
C LEU A 177 11.85 -0.60 -0.11
N VAL A 178 11.92 -0.20 -1.37
CA VAL A 178 10.80 0.00 -2.30
C VAL A 178 11.15 -0.68 -3.62
N ASP A 179 10.17 -0.91 -4.49
CA ASP A 179 10.45 -1.50 -5.79
C ASP A 179 11.15 -0.53 -6.76
N LYS A 180 11.70 -1.06 -7.85
CA LYS A 180 12.58 -0.31 -8.74
C LYS A 180 11.87 0.81 -9.50
N HIS A 181 10.56 0.67 -9.74
CA HIS A 181 9.76 1.66 -10.46
C HIS A 181 9.22 2.77 -9.54
N PHE A 182 9.15 2.53 -8.23
CA PHE A 182 8.65 3.50 -7.26
C PHE A 182 9.31 4.89 -7.35
N PRO A 183 10.64 5.02 -7.58
CA PRO A 183 11.29 6.33 -7.73
C PRO A 183 10.71 7.22 -8.83
N GLU A 184 10.19 6.64 -9.91
CA GLU A 184 9.57 7.39 -11.02
C GLU A 184 8.23 8.00 -10.62
N LEU A 185 7.50 7.35 -9.73
CA LEU A 185 6.19 7.78 -9.26
C LEU A 185 6.27 8.72 -8.05
N ALA A 186 7.26 8.53 -7.18
CA ALA A 186 7.39 9.23 -5.91
C ALA A 186 7.31 10.77 -6.02
N PRO A 187 7.90 11.44 -7.03
CA PRO A 187 7.83 12.91 -7.17
C PRO A 187 6.41 13.45 -7.39
N ARG A 188 5.48 12.61 -7.86
CA ARG A 188 4.08 12.99 -8.12
C ARG A 188 3.19 12.90 -6.87
N ILE A 189 3.71 12.40 -5.76
CA ILE A 189 2.96 12.18 -4.51
C ILE A 189 3.26 13.32 -3.54
N PRO A 190 2.24 14.05 -3.05
CA PRO A 190 2.47 15.22 -2.20
C PRO A 190 3.24 14.93 -0.90
N VAL A 191 2.96 13.79 -0.27
CA VAL A 191 3.63 13.34 0.95
C VAL A 191 3.78 11.83 0.96
N ILE A 192 4.99 11.36 1.23
CA ILE A 192 5.28 9.95 1.49
C ILE A 192 5.71 9.81 2.94
N ALA A 193 4.99 8.98 3.68
CA ALA A 193 5.32 8.62 5.05
C ALA A 193 5.73 7.15 5.15
N TRP A 194 6.42 6.82 6.24
CA TRP A 194 6.94 5.49 6.53
C TRP A 194 6.56 5.06 7.93
N VAL A 195 6.27 3.78 8.09
CA VAL A 195 6.05 3.15 9.39
C VAL A 195 6.84 1.85 9.44
N ASN A 196 7.70 1.68 10.43
CA ASN A 196 8.22 0.36 10.79
C ASN A 196 7.22 -0.32 11.73
N LEU A 197 6.37 -1.20 11.18
CA LEU A 197 5.35 -1.86 11.99
C LEU A 197 5.92 -2.93 12.95
N ARG A 198 7.18 -3.36 12.75
CA ARG A 198 7.88 -4.28 13.68
C ARG A 198 8.52 -3.57 14.87
N ALA A 199 8.58 -2.25 14.85
CA ALA A 199 9.08 -1.49 16.01
C ALA A 199 8.24 -1.77 17.26
N ARG A 200 8.85 -1.65 18.44
CA ARG A 200 8.14 -1.78 19.72
C ARG A 200 7.02 -0.74 19.85
N GLN A 201 7.26 0.47 19.37
CA GLN A 201 6.31 1.56 19.29
C GLN A 201 6.29 2.10 17.84
N PRO A 202 5.46 1.54 16.95
CA PRO A 202 5.37 2.02 15.58
C PRO A 202 4.88 3.46 15.54
N SER A 203 5.54 4.31 14.76
CA SER A 203 5.14 5.70 14.53
C SER A 203 5.12 6.03 13.04
N VAL A 204 4.23 6.94 12.65
CA VAL A 204 4.20 7.45 11.27
C VAL A 204 5.22 8.56 11.14
N GLU A 205 6.23 8.36 10.31
CA GLU A 205 7.29 9.33 10.06
C GLU A 205 7.20 9.85 8.63
N ARG A 206 7.28 11.16 8.43
CA ARG A 206 7.41 11.71 7.08
C ARG A 206 8.77 11.29 6.49
N TRP A 207 8.73 10.78 5.26
CA TRP A 207 9.93 10.41 4.51
C TRP A 207 10.26 11.43 3.43
N LEU A 208 9.26 11.80 2.61
CA LEU A 208 9.35 12.78 1.52
C LEU A 208 8.20 13.78 1.59
#